data_d8457b4c79830cfba6d85037cc6a9de8
#
_entry.id   d8457b4c79830cfba6d85037cc6a9de8
#
_cell.length_a   1.000
_cell.length_b   1.000
_cell.length_c   1.000
_cell.angle_alpha   90.00
_cell.angle_beta   90.00
_cell.angle_gamma   90.00
#
_symmetry.space_group_name_H-M   'P 1'
#
loop_
_entity.id
_entity.type
_entity.pdbx_description
1 polymer ?
#
loop_
_entity_poly.entity_id
_entity_poly.type
_entity_poly.pdbx_seq_one_letter_code
_entity_poly.pdbx_strand_id
1 'polypeptide(L)'
;SISKKFKGKEKWLIVISILFFALISSLFGLQLELFVFIPLFGTVLMYSGYDNKTVFASTIGSILLGSLAATFNTSVIGAINNYYGLSYVDLIVPKAFILVMSMYLFISHVFKKSTLENADIEYLDIPNYDAITSTQRKKLPIVIYIIVLFLLIIFGVFKFGDIIGIEFFANVNETLASIPVISNIFGTMPVFSKLGYIDLAYLLFICSLLIGFIYGISFNDMLDGMYK
;
A
#
# COMPACT_ATOMS: atom_id res chain seq x y z
N SER A 1 -9.78 -1.81 -19.52
CA SER A 1 -8.75 -1.13 -18.73
C SER A 1 -9.39 -0.07 -17.84
N ILE A 2 -8.83 0.17 -16.67
CA ILE A 2 -9.34 1.15 -15.69
C ILE A 2 -9.39 2.55 -16.33
N SER A 3 -8.37 2.93 -17.12
CA SER A 3 -8.31 4.24 -17.79
C SER A 3 -9.49 4.47 -18.76
N LYS A 4 -9.96 3.43 -19.46
CA LYS A 4 -11.14 3.54 -20.33
C LYS A 4 -12.44 3.83 -19.56
N LYS A 5 -12.55 3.36 -18.33
CA LYS A 5 -13.73 3.53 -17.46
C LYS A 5 -13.82 4.95 -16.87
N PHE A 6 -12.68 5.65 -16.77
CA PHE A 6 -12.57 7.01 -16.23
C PHE A 6 -12.42 8.08 -17.33
N LYS A 7 -12.62 7.73 -18.61
CA LYS A 7 -12.55 8.70 -19.70
C LYS A 7 -13.58 9.82 -19.47
N GLY A 8 -13.09 11.07 -19.33
CA GLY A 8 -13.89 12.26 -18.97
C GLY A 8 -14.01 12.53 -17.46
N LYS A 9 -13.40 11.67 -16.61
CA LYS A 9 -13.35 11.82 -15.15
C LYS A 9 -11.94 11.62 -14.61
N GLU A 10 -10.92 11.95 -15.40
CA GLU A 10 -9.51 11.71 -15.10
C GLU A 10 -9.10 12.36 -13.77
N LYS A 11 -9.67 13.52 -13.43
CA LYS A 11 -9.42 14.23 -12.16
C LYS A 11 -9.73 13.38 -10.91
N TRP A 12 -10.70 12.47 -11.02
CA TRP A 12 -11.03 11.56 -9.92
C TRP A 12 -9.93 10.53 -9.65
N LEU A 13 -9.11 10.19 -10.65
CA LEU A 13 -7.96 9.30 -10.46
C LEU A 13 -6.90 9.94 -9.55
N ILE A 14 -6.65 11.25 -9.73
CA ILE A 14 -5.76 12.01 -8.83
C ILE A 14 -6.31 11.98 -7.41
N VAL A 15 -7.60 12.29 -7.22
CA VAL A 15 -8.22 12.29 -5.88
C VAL A 15 -8.13 10.93 -5.22
N ILE A 16 -8.50 9.87 -5.96
CA ILE A 16 -8.45 8.49 -5.44
C ILE A 16 -7.02 8.12 -5.05
N SER A 17 -6.03 8.46 -5.88
CA SER A 17 -4.62 8.18 -5.58
C SER A 17 -4.16 8.93 -4.32
N ILE A 18 -4.44 10.24 -4.22
CA ILE A 18 -4.06 11.04 -3.06
C ILE A 18 -4.74 10.50 -1.79
N LEU A 19 -6.04 10.22 -1.85
CA LEU A 19 -6.79 9.67 -0.71
C LEU A 19 -6.22 8.31 -0.29
N PHE A 20 -5.95 7.42 -1.24
CA PHE A 20 -5.41 6.10 -0.97
C PHE A 20 -4.06 6.20 -0.23
N PHE A 21 -3.09 6.88 -0.81
CA PHE A 21 -1.75 6.96 -0.24
C PHE A 21 -1.70 7.76 1.07
N ALA A 22 -2.37 8.91 1.13
CA ALA A 22 -2.36 9.76 2.31
C ALA A 22 -3.09 9.14 3.50
N LEU A 23 -4.26 8.53 3.29
CA LEU A 23 -5.01 7.90 4.37
C LEU A 23 -4.27 6.69 4.94
N ILE A 24 -3.72 5.83 4.08
CA ILE A 24 -3.03 4.64 4.53
C ILE A 24 -1.75 5.01 5.28
N SER A 25 -0.98 5.98 4.78
CA SER A 25 0.20 6.48 5.46
C SER A 25 -0.14 7.11 6.82
N SER A 26 -1.23 7.91 6.89
CA SER A 26 -1.65 8.59 8.12
C SER A 26 -2.23 7.65 9.17
N LEU A 27 -3.06 6.68 8.75
CA LEU A 27 -3.78 5.79 9.65
C LEU A 27 -2.91 4.60 10.09
N PHE A 28 -2.24 3.97 9.15
CA PHE A 28 -1.54 2.71 9.41
C PHE A 28 -0.02 2.87 9.56
N GLY A 29 0.52 4.03 9.20
CA GLY A 29 1.96 4.28 9.24
C GLY A 29 2.75 3.56 8.15
N LEU A 30 2.05 3.01 7.16
CA LEU A 30 2.67 2.39 6.01
C LEU A 30 3.25 3.47 5.09
N GLN A 31 4.55 3.49 4.93
CA GLN A 31 5.27 4.44 4.09
C GLN A 31 6.02 3.71 2.99
N LEU A 32 7.00 2.88 3.38
CA LEU A 32 7.83 2.12 2.45
C LEU A 32 7.02 1.03 1.74
N GLU A 33 6.10 0.40 2.43
CA GLU A 33 5.22 -0.65 1.90
C GLU A 33 4.32 -0.12 0.78
N LEU A 34 3.95 1.15 0.84
CA LEU A 34 3.14 1.80 -0.20
C LEU A 34 3.90 1.99 -1.51
N PHE A 35 5.25 1.95 -1.50
CA PHE A 35 6.03 2.03 -2.74
C PHE A 35 5.71 0.90 -3.72
N VAL A 36 5.28 -0.26 -3.23
CA VAL A 36 4.83 -1.39 -4.07
C VAL A 36 3.64 -1.00 -4.95
N PHE A 37 2.79 -0.08 -4.50
CA PHE A 37 1.60 0.35 -5.24
C PHE A 37 1.87 1.53 -6.17
N ILE A 38 3.01 2.22 -6.05
CA ILE A 38 3.36 3.39 -6.88
C ILE A 38 3.37 3.04 -8.38
N PRO A 39 4.01 1.93 -8.84
CA PRO A 39 3.99 1.57 -10.25
C PRO A 39 2.58 1.35 -10.78
N LEU A 40 1.70 0.75 -9.98
CA LEU A 40 0.31 0.50 -10.37
C LEU A 40 -0.47 1.81 -10.58
N PHE A 41 -0.46 2.69 -9.58
CA PHE A 41 -1.16 3.98 -9.66
C PHE A 41 -0.50 4.93 -10.65
N GLY A 42 0.83 4.96 -10.67
CA GLY A 42 1.61 5.77 -11.61
C GLY A 42 1.29 5.44 -13.05
N THR A 43 1.30 4.15 -13.41
CA THR A 43 0.94 3.69 -14.74
C THR A 43 -0.49 4.11 -15.12
N VAL A 44 -1.46 3.97 -14.22
CA VAL A 44 -2.85 4.38 -14.49
C VAL A 44 -2.96 5.89 -14.71
N LEU A 45 -2.28 6.71 -13.92
CA LEU A 45 -2.27 8.16 -14.07
C LEU A 45 -1.58 8.60 -15.37
N MET A 46 -0.43 8.02 -15.71
CA MET A 46 0.29 8.31 -16.95
C MET A 46 -0.53 7.90 -18.19
N TYR A 47 -1.17 6.74 -18.18
CA TYR A 47 -2.09 6.35 -19.26
C TYR A 47 -3.34 7.24 -19.36
N SER A 48 -3.66 7.98 -18.31
CA SER A 48 -4.71 8.98 -18.31
C SER A 48 -4.24 10.36 -18.82
N GLY A 49 -2.95 10.48 -19.19
CA GLY A 49 -2.35 11.67 -19.81
C GLY A 49 -1.76 12.65 -18.81
N TYR A 50 -1.56 12.28 -17.54
CA TYR A 50 -0.94 13.16 -16.56
C TYR A 50 0.58 13.14 -16.65
N ASP A 51 1.19 14.31 -16.44
CA ASP A 51 2.63 14.51 -16.42
C ASP A 51 3.29 13.82 -15.19
N ASN A 52 4.58 13.57 -15.30
CA ASN A 52 5.36 12.89 -14.25
C ASN A 52 5.31 13.63 -12.90
N LYS A 53 5.20 14.96 -12.90
CA LYS A 53 5.11 15.77 -11.67
C LYS A 53 3.78 15.53 -10.95
N THR A 54 2.69 15.45 -11.68
CA THR A 54 1.37 15.11 -11.13
C THR A 54 1.34 13.70 -10.59
N VAL A 55 1.95 12.73 -11.30
CA VAL A 55 2.08 11.34 -10.84
C VAL A 55 2.88 11.28 -9.55
N PHE A 56 4.05 11.91 -9.50
CA PHE A 56 4.89 11.96 -8.31
C PHE A 56 4.16 12.59 -7.12
N ALA A 57 3.50 13.74 -7.32
CA ALA A 57 2.72 14.40 -6.28
C ALA A 57 1.58 13.51 -5.77
N SER A 58 0.82 12.90 -6.68
CA SER A 58 -0.35 12.07 -6.33
C SER A 58 0.02 10.75 -5.65
N THR A 59 1.26 10.29 -5.73
CA THR A 59 1.76 9.07 -5.11
C THR A 59 2.70 9.37 -3.94
N ILE A 60 3.96 9.64 -4.20
CA ILE A 60 4.99 9.89 -3.17
C ILE A 60 4.66 11.13 -2.33
N GLY A 61 4.25 12.23 -2.97
CA GLY A 61 3.83 13.44 -2.25
C GLY A 61 2.68 13.16 -1.27
N SER A 62 1.76 12.29 -1.64
CA SER A 62 0.62 11.91 -0.79
C SER A 62 1.03 11.01 0.38
N ILE A 63 2.01 10.11 0.19
CA ILE A 63 2.59 9.32 1.30
C ILE A 63 3.22 10.26 2.34
N LEU A 64 4.02 11.21 1.88
CA LEU A 64 4.65 12.20 2.76
C LEU A 64 3.63 13.07 3.49
N LEU A 65 2.59 13.52 2.77
CA LEU A 65 1.49 14.29 3.37
C LEU A 65 0.81 13.50 4.50
N GLY A 66 0.46 12.23 4.24
CA GLY A 66 -0.16 11.36 5.24
C GLY A 66 0.72 11.13 6.46
N SER A 67 2.03 11.01 6.25
CA SER A 67 3.00 10.88 7.34
C SER A 67 3.13 12.16 8.18
N LEU A 68 3.13 13.34 7.55
CA LEU A 68 3.17 14.62 8.26
C LEU A 68 1.87 14.87 9.04
N ALA A 69 0.73 14.51 8.47
CA ALA A 69 -0.59 14.60 9.10
C ALA A 69 -1.00 13.28 9.78
N ALA A 70 -0.07 12.67 10.49
CA ALA A 70 -0.26 11.36 11.12
C ALA A 70 -1.37 11.40 12.17
N THR A 71 -2.29 10.42 12.09
CA THR A 71 -3.39 10.26 13.07
C THR A 71 -3.14 9.09 14.01
N PHE A 72 -3.05 7.88 13.47
CA PHE A 72 -2.76 6.64 14.21
C PHE A 72 -1.41 6.02 13.82
N ASN A 73 -0.64 6.68 12.97
CA ASN A 73 0.66 6.20 12.52
C ASN A 73 1.56 5.85 13.70
N THR A 74 1.80 4.55 13.90
CA THR A 74 2.56 4.04 15.05
C THR A 74 4.04 4.42 14.98
N SER A 75 4.58 4.69 13.81
CA SER A 75 5.99 5.10 13.64
C SER A 75 6.23 6.53 14.09
N VAL A 76 5.31 7.45 13.77
CA VAL A 76 5.43 8.87 14.12
C VAL A 76 4.78 9.15 15.49
N ILE A 77 3.50 8.85 15.60
CA ILE A 77 2.72 9.12 16.81
C ILE A 77 3.14 8.22 17.97
N GLY A 78 3.52 6.96 17.70
CA GLY A 78 3.95 6.02 18.73
C GLY A 78 5.17 6.49 19.51
N ALA A 79 6.15 7.07 18.86
CA ALA A 79 7.33 7.62 19.51
C ALA A 79 6.96 8.80 20.44
N ILE A 80 6.07 9.69 19.99
CA ILE A 80 5.59 10.85 20.76
C ILE A 80 4.76 10.36 21.96
N ASN A 81 3.84 9.44 21.73
CA ASN A 81 2.97 8.92 22.78
C ASN A 81 3.75 8.22 23.88
N ASN A 82 4.75 7.41 23.53
CA ASN A 82 5.61 6.73 24.49
C ASN A 82 6.41 7.74 25.36
N TYR A 83 6.84 8.85 24.75
CA TYR A 83 7.59 9.87 25.48
C TYR A 83 6.72 10.67 26.46
N TYR A 84 5.49 11.01 26.06
CA TYR A 84 4.57 11.84 26.85
C TYR A 84 3.53 11.04 27.63
N GLY A 85 3.51 9.72 27.52
CA GLY A 85 2.52 8.85 28.18
C GLY A 85 1.09 9.03 27.65
N LEU A 86 0.94 9.41 26.36
CA LEU A 86 -0.34 9.64 25.71
C LEU A 86 -0.87 8.36 25.05
N SER A 87 -2.19 8.25 24.93
CA SER A 87 -2.85 7.23 24.14
C SER A 87 -2.92 7.63 22.65
N TYR A 88 -3.05 6.66 21.74
CA TYR A 88 -3.25 6.92 20.32
C TYR A 88 -4.52 7.70 20.03
N VAL A 89 -5.54 7.59 20.88
CA VAL A 89 -6.84 8.28 20.75
C VAL A 89 -6.76 9.72 21.22
N ASP A 90 -5.77 10.06 22.05
CA ASP A 90 -5.60 11.42 22.53
C ASP A 90 -5.33 12.38 21.36
N LEU A 91 -5.96 13.54 21.44
CA LEU A 91 -5.90 14.58 20.41
C LEU A 91 -6.36 14.11 19.00
N ILE A 92 -7.24 13.08 18.92
CA ILE A 92 -7.70 12.57 17.63
C ILE A 92 -8.43 13.64 16.79
N VAL A 93 -9.20 14.52 17.43
CA VAL A 93 -9.95 15.56 16.74
C VAL A 93 -9.02 16.58 16.05
N PRO A 94 -8.03 17.19 16.73
CA PRO A 94 -7.08 18.08 16.05
C PRO A 94 -6.22 17.35 15.01
N LYS A 95 -5.80 16.10 15.25
CA LYS A 95 -5.07 15.29 14.26
C LYS A 95 -5.90 15.08 12.99
N ALA A 96 -7.17 14.66 13.12
CA ALA A 96 -8.08 14.47 12.00
C ALA A 96 -8.34 15.79 11.25
N PHE A 97 -8.49 16.89 11.96
CA PHE A 97 -8.67 18.20 11.35
C PHE A 97 -7.44 18.61 10.49
N ILE A 98 -6.23 18.43 11.01
CA ILE A 98 -4.99 18.69 10.28
C ILE A 98 -4.92 17.82 9.02
N LEU A 99 -5.25 16.53 9.12
CA LEU A 99 -5.27 15.61 7.99
C LEU A 99 -6.25 16.09 6.90
N VAL A 100 -7.49 16.39 7.25
CA VAL A 100 -8.52 16.82 6.29
C VAL A 100 -8.13 18.14 5.63
N MET A 101 -7.65 19.10 6.40
CA MET A 101 -7.22 20.40 5.87
C MET A 101 -6.02 20.29 4.94
N SER A 102 -5.01 19.52 5.34
CA SER A 102 -3.81 19.31 4.52
C SER A 102 -4.15 18.56 3.22
N MET A 103 -5.01 17.56 3.27
CA MET A 103 -5.48 16.85 2.08
C MET A 103 -6.25 17.76 1.14
N TYR A 104 -7.15 18.59 1.66
CA TYR A 104 -7.90 19.56 0.85
C TYR A 104 -6.99 20.54 0.13
N LEU A 105 -6.03 21.14 0.86
CA LEU A 105 -5.06 22.07 0.29
C LEU A 105 -4.18 21.40 -0.77
N PHE A 106 -3.73 20.18 -0.49
CA PHE A 106 -2.88 19.42 -1.40
C PHE A 106 -3.60 19.02 -2.69
N ILE A 107 -4.81 18.48 -2.58
CA ILE A 107 -5.66 18.16 -3.75
C ILE A 107 -5.90 19.40 -4.60
N SER A 108 -6.25 20.52 -3.95
CA SER A 108 -6.48 21.81 -4.65
C SER A 108 -5.21 22.31 -5.36
N HIS A 109 -4.03 22.13 -4.74
CA HIS A 109 -2.76 22.48 -5.33
C HIS A 109 -2.41 21.61 -6.53
N VAL A 110 -2.53 20.28 -6.38
CA VAL A 110 -2.25 19.32 -7.45
C VAL A 110 -3.18 19.57 -8.64
N PHE A 111 -4.47 19.84 -8.40
CA PHE A 111 -5.43 20.14 -9.48
C PHE A 111 -5.08 21.41 -10.27
N LYS A 112 -4.60 22.45 -9.58
CA LYS A 112 -4.20 23.71 -10.25
C LYS A 112 -2.96 23.54 -11.10
N LYS A 113 -2.09 22.60 -10.73
CA LYS A 113 -0.80 22.39 -11.40
C LYS A 113 -0.77 21.17 -12.31
N SER A 114 -1.79 20.30 -12.26
CA SER A 114 -1.86 19.12 -13.13
C SER A 114 -2.04 19.55 -14.58
N THR A 115 -1.11 19.16 -15.42
CA THR A 115 -1.17 19.30 -16.86
C THR A 115 -1.47 17.96 -17.49
N LEU A 116 -2.36 17.97 -18.50
CA LEU A 116 -2.54 16.85 -19.40
C LEU A 116 -1.51 17.03 -20.51
N GLU A 117 -0.33 16.51 -20.31
CA GLU A 117 0.66 16.36 -21.36
C GLU A 117 0.49 14.96 -21.96
N ASN A 118 0.73 14.82 -23.27
CA ASN A 118 0.94 13.50 -23.83
C ASN A 118 2.18 12.95 -23.12
N ALA A 119 1.97 12.17 -22.08
CA ALA A 119 3.07 11.58 -21.33
C ALA A 119 3.96 10.85 -22.34
N ASP A 120 5.24 11.21 -22.38
CA ASP A 120 6.24 10.44 -23.13
C ASP A 120 6.32 9.06 -22.47
N ILE A 121 5.42 8.19 -22.88
CA ILE A 121 5.34 6.78 -22.41
C ILE A 121 6.60 6.02 -22.82
N GLU A 122 7.42 6.63 -23.67
CA GLU A 122 8.67 6.08 -24.23
C GLU A 122 9.74 5.81 -23.15
N TYR A 123 9.66 6.47 -21.98
CA TYR A 123 10.62 6.26 -20.87
C TYR A 123 10.25 5.12 -19.91
N LEU A 124 9.03 4.62 -20.01
CA LEU A 124 8.69 3.41 -19.30
C LEU A 124 8.98 2.26 -20.27
N ASP A 125 9.96 1.45 -19.97
CA ASP A 125 10.25 0.17 -20.62
C ASP A 125 9.07 -0.80 -20.35
N ILE A 126 7.85 -0.34 -20.73
CA ILE A 126 6.64 -1.14 -20.60
C ILE A 126 6.63 -2.06 -21.80
N PRO A 127 6.74 -3.37 -21.57
CA PRO A 127 6.66 -4.36 -22.66
C PRO A 127 5.42 -4.06 -23.51
N ASN A 128 5.60 -4.00 -24.82
CA ASN A 128 4.60 -3.66 -25.80
C ASN A 128 3.28 -4.42 -25.47
N TYR A 129 2.28 -3.68 -24.99
CA TYR A 129 1.04 -4.26 -24.44
C TYR A 129 0.28 -5.08 -25.48
N ASP A 130 0.51 -4.81 -26.77
CA ASP A 130 -0.07 -5.55 -27.87
C ASP A 130 0.49 -6.98 -27.99
N ALA A 131 1.71 -7.21 -27.51
CA ALA A 131 2.31 -8.55 -27.46
C ALA A 131 1.77 -9.41 -26.31
N ILE A 132 1.27 -8.76 -25.23
CA ILE A 132 0.76 -9.45 -24.03
C ILE A 132 -0.72 -9.82 -24.17
N THR A 133 -1.44 -9.24 -25.14
CA THR A 133 -2.87 -9.48 -25.33
C THR A 133 -3.22 -10.86 -25.89
N SER A 134 -2.25 -11.64 -26.35
CA SER A 134 -2.49 -12.98 -26.90
C SER A 134 -2.82 -14.05 -25.84
N THR A 135 -2.49 -13.81 -24.56
CA THR A 135 -2.83 -14.74 -23.49
C THR A 135 -3.96 -14.12 -22.65
N GLN A 136 -5.21 -14.49 -22.94
CA GLN A 136 -6.37 -14.13 -22.11
C GLN A 136 -6.30 -14.85 -20.75
N ARG A 137 -5.31 -14.50 -19.91
CA ARG A 137 -5.28 -14.97 -18.53
C ARG A 137 -6.40 -14.29 -17.76
N LYS A 138 -7.13 -15.07 -16.96
CA LYS A 138 -8.24 -14.58 -16.13
C LYS A 138 -7.75 -13.44 -15.24
N LYS A 139 -8.32 -12.23 -15.39
CA LYS A 139 -7.94 -11.04 -14.62
C LYS A 139 -8.40 -11.10 -13.15
N LEU A 140 -9.42 -11.88 -12.88
CA LEU A 140 -10.04 -11.98 -11.54
C LEU A 140 -9.06 -12.42 -10.45
N PRO A 141 -8.20 -13.46 -10.65
CA PRO A 141 -7.28 -13.89 -9.60
C PRO A 141 -6.29 -12.81 -9.15
N ILE A 142 -5.77 -11.99 -10.06
CA ILE A 142 -4.79 -10.96 -9.71
C ILE A 142 -5.42 -9.82 -8.90
N VAL A 143 -6.67 -9.45 -9.20
CA VAL A 143 -7.38 -8.41 -8.44
C VAL A 143 -7.66 -8.89 -7.02
N ILE A 144 -8.14 -10.13 -6.87
CA ILE A 144 -8.35 -10.75 -5.55
C ILE A 144 -7.04 -10.83 -4.80
N TYR A 145 -5.96 -11.25 -5.45
CA TYR A 145 -4.64 -11.33 -4.85
C TYR A 145 -4.16 -9.96 -4.32
N ILE A 146 -4.26 -8.89 -5.10
CA ILE A 146 -3.86 -7.55 -4.67
C ILE A 146 -4.69 -7.09 -3.45
N ILE A 147 -6.00 -7.36 -3.45
CA ILE A 147 -6.87 -7.02 -2.31
C ILE A 147 -6.45 -7.82 -1.08
N VAL A 148 -6.24 -9.13 -1.21
CA VAL A 148 -5.81 -9.98 -0.10
C VAL A 148 -4.45 -9.56 0.43
N LEU A 149 -3.49 -9.31 -0.46
CA LEU A 149 -2.16 -8.81 -0.09
C LEU A 149 -2.25 -7.50 0.70
N PHE A 150 -3.06 -6.56 0.22
CA PHE A 150 -3.27 -5.28 0.88
C PHE A 150 -3.88 -5.43 2.27
N LEU A 151 -4.89 -6.29 2.42
CA LEU A 151 -5.48 -6.61 3.70
C LEU A 151 -4.47 -7.27 4.65
N LEU A 152 -3.66 -8.21 4.15
CA LEU A 152 -2.62 -8.85 4.95
C LEU A 152 -1.59 -7.85 5.48
N ILE A 153 -1.18 -6.88 4.66
CA ILE A 153 -0.26 -5.82 5.07
C ILE A 153 -0.90 -4.98 6.18
N ILE A 154 -2.14 -4.52 5.98
CA ILE A 154 -2.84 -3.71 6.99
C ILE A 154 -3.00 -4.49 8.29
N PHE A 155 -3.54 -5.69 8.24
CA PHE A 155 -3.75 -6.51 9.44
C PHE A 155 -2.44 -6.96 10.09
N GLY A 156 -1.36 -7.09 9.33
CA GLY A 156 -0.05 -7.45 9.84
C GLY A 156 0.64 -6.34 10.62
N VAL A 157 0.51 -5.10 10.18
CA VAL A 157 1.26 -3.96 10.72
C VAL A 157 0.47 -3.13 11.72
N PHE A 158 -0.86 -3.02 11.51
CA PHE A 158 -1.69 -2.18 12.36
C PHE A 158 -1.85 -2.78 13.76
N LYS A 159 -1.45 -2.03 14.77
CA LYS A 159 -1.46 -2.45 16.18
C LYS A 159 -2.86 -2.40 16.77
N PHE A 160 -3.70 -3.36 16.39
CA PHE A 160 -5.11 -3.41 16.81
C PHE A 160 -5.27 -3.44 18.34
N GLY A 161 -4.42 -4.19 19.06
CA GLY A 161 -4.45 -4.25 20.52
C GLY A 161 -4.17 -2.91 21.17
N ASP A 162 -3.11 -2.23 20.70
CA ASP A 162 -2.64 -0.98 21.31
C ASP A 162 -3.57 0.22 20.98
N ILE A 163 -4.29 0.18 19.84
CA ILE A 163 -5.09 1.31 19.34
C ILE A 163 -6.59 1.13 19.68
N ILE A 164 -7.13 -0.07 19.47
CA ILE A 164 -8.57 -0.35 19.54
C ILE A 164 -8.90 -1.33 20.68
N GLY A 165 -7.90 -1.91 21.33
CA GLY A 165 -8.08 -2.90 22.41
C GLY A 165 -8.50 -4.29 21.90
N ILE A 166 -8.31 -4.59 20.62
CA ILE A 166 -8.66 -5.89 20.04
C ILE A 166 -7.44 -6.82 20.10
N GLU A 167 -7.46 -7.78 21.03
CA GLU A 167 -6.39 -8.77 21.22
C GLU A 167 -6.58 -10.05 20.41
N PHE A 168 -7.49 -10.04 19.44
CA PHE A 168 -7.80 -11.22 18.62
C PHE A 168 -6.56 -11.90 18.02
N PHE A 169 -5.64 -11.12 17.48
CA PHE A 169 -4.44 -11.67 16.84
C PHE A 169 -3.44 -12.21 17.85
N ALA A 170 -3.36 -11.64 19.06
CA ALA A 170 -2.55 -12.16 20.14
C ALA A 170 -3.07 -13.53 20.59
N ASN A 171 -4.38 -13.64 20.81
CA ASN A 171 -5.04 -14.89 21.21
C ASN A 171 -4.89 -16.00 20.15
N VAL A 172 -5.03 -15.65 18.86
CA VAL A 172 -4.80 -16.60 17.76
C VAL A 172 -3.34 -17.05 17.74
N ASN A 173 -2.39 -16.15 17.95
CA ASN A 173 -0.97 -16.48 17.97
C ASN A 173 -0.62 -17.41 19.14
N GLU A 174 -1.14 -17.15 20.35
CA GLU A 174 -0.98 -18.01 21.52
C GLU A 174 -1.55 -19.40 21.27
N THR A 175 -2.73 -19.47 20.64
CA THR A 175 -3.37 -20.74 20.27
C THR A 175 -2.52 -21.52 19.26
N LEU A 176 -1.99 -20.88 18.25
CA LEU A 176 -1.11 -21.50 17.26
C LEU A 176 0.22 -21.96 17.89
N ALA A 177 0.82 -21.13 18.75
CA ALA A 177 2.05 -21.45 19.46
C ALA A 177 1.89 -22.62 20.44
N SER A 178 0.68 -22.88 20.94
CA SER A 178 0.37 -24.02 21.81
C SER A 178 0.38 -25.36 21.08
N ILE A 179 0.32 -25.36 19.75
CA ILE A 179 0.34 -26.58 18.93
C ILE A 179 1.80 -27.02 18.74
N PRO A 180 2.22 -28.19 19.27
CA PRO A 180 3.62 -28.61 19.27
C PRO A 180 4.25 -28.71 17.89
N VAL A 181 3.47 -29.09 16.87
CA VAL A 181 3.94 -29.21 15.48
C VAL A 181 4.29 -27.82 14.93
N ILE A 182 3.46 -26.82 15.19
CA ILE A 182 3.66 -25.46 14.69
C ILE A 182 4.84 -24.79 15.41
N SER A 183 4.90 -24.91 16.73
CA SER A 183 5.99 -24.33 17.51
C SER A 183 7.37 -24.94 17.18
N ASN A 184 7.42 -26.26 16.86
CA ASN A 184 8.67 -26.92 16.50
C ASN A 184 9.16 -26.55 15.08
N ILE A 185 8.24 -26.27 14.14
CA ILE A 185 8.60 -25.91 12.75
C ILE A 185 8.93 -24.43 12.63
N PHE A 186 8.13 -23.58 13.23
CA PHE A 186 8.22 -22.12 13.04
C PHE A 186 8.88 -21.39 14.20
N GLY A 187 9.11 -22.04 15.34
CA GLY A 187 9.69 -21.41 16.51
C GLY A 187 8.79 -20.31 17.09
N THR A 188 9.39 -19.20 17.48
CA THR A 188 8.65 -18.01 17.93
C THR A 188 8.13 -17.24 16.73
N MET A 189 6.84 -17.39 16.43
CA MET A 189 6.21 -16.60 15.36
C MET A 189 5.91 -15.17 15.87
N PRO A 190 6.22 -14.14 15.07
CA PRO A 190 5.80 -12.79 15.39
C PRO A 190 4.26 -12.70 15.42
N VAL A 191 3.74 -11.91 16.36
CA VAL A 191 2.28 -11.70 16.47
C VAL A 191 1.80 -10.95 15.23
N PHE A 192 0.83 -11.52 14.53
CA PHE A 192 0.13 -10.83 13.46
C PHE A 192 -0.50 -9.56 14.05
N SER A 193 -0.35 -8.42 13.49
CA SER A 193 -0.59 -7.06 14.01
C SER A 193 0.63 -6.36 14.67
N LYS A 194 1.74 -7.06 14.83
CA LYS A 194 3.02 -6.49 15.32
C LYS A 194 4.18 -6.86 14.40
N LEU A 195 3.90 -7.14 13.12
CA LEU A 195 4.92 -7.51 12.14
C LEU A 195 5.89 -6.35 11.92
N GLY A 196 7.15 -6.64 11.96
CA GLY A 196 8.22 -5.72 11.60
C GLY A 196 8.46 -5.71 10.08
N TYR A 197 9.35 -4.83 9.63
CA TYR A 197 9.71 -4.70 8.20
C TYR A 197 10.26 -6.00 7.61
N ILE A 198 11.03 -6.76 8.39
CA ILE A 198 11.60 -8.04 7.95
C ILE A 198 10.49 -9.08 7.77
N ASP A 199 9.54 -9.16 8.70
CA ASP A 199 8.43 -10.08 8.63
C ASP A 199 7.53 -9.79 7.42
N LEU A 200 7.30 -8.49 7.15
CA LEU A 200 6.61 -8.04 5.95
C LEU A 200 7.33 -8.43 4.66
N ALA A 201 8.66 -8.27 4.63
CA ALA A 201 9.45 -8.66 3.47
C ALA A 201 9.30 -10.16 3.18
N TYR A 202 9.36 -11.01 4.21
CA TYR A 202 9.11 -12.44 4.06
C TYR A 202 7.69 -12.75 3.57
N LEU A 203 6.69 -12.08 4.14
CA LEU A 203 5.31 -12.23 3.73
C LEU A 203 5.11 -11.87 2.25
N LEU A 204 5.64 -10.72 1.82
CA LEU A 204 5.58 -10.27 0.43
C LEU A 204 6.31 -11.24 -0.50
N PHE A 205 7.47 -11.74 -0.09
CA PHE A 205 8.24 -12.72 -0.86
C PHE A 205 7.44 -14.02 -1.07
N ILE A 206 6.89 -14.59 0.00
CA ILE A 206 6.07 -15.80 -0.07
C ILE A 206 4.82 -15.56 -0.95
N CYS A 207 4.16 -14.44 -0.78
CA CYS A 207 3.01 -14.07 -1.60
C CYS A 207 3.38 -13.93 -3.08
N SER A 208 4.54 -13.37 -3.41
CA SER A 208 4.99 -13.25 -4.80
C SER A 208 5.25 -14.61 -5.45
N LEU A 209 5.83 -15.56 -4.71
CA LEU A 209 6.01 -16.92 -5.19
C LEU A 209 4.66 -17.62 -5.42
N LEU A 210 3.72 -17.48 -4.49
CA LEU A 210 2.39 -18.09 -4.60
C LEU A 210 1.66 -17.60 -5.85
N ILE A 211 1.67 -16.30 -6.15
CA ILE A 211 1.03 -15.78 -7.36
C ILE A 211 1.73 -16.29 -8.61
N GLY A 212 3.05 -16.40 -8.61
CA GLY A 212 3.80 -16.98 -9.71
C GLY A 212 3.37 -18.41 -10.01
N PHE A 213 3.23 -19.25 -8.98
CA PHE A 213 2.72 -20.62 -9.13
C PHE A 213 1.27 -20.66 -9.63
N ILE A 214 0.38 -19.81 -9.12
CA ILE A 214 -1.02 -19.73 -9.57
C ILE A 214 -1.10 -19.39 -11.08
N TYR A 215 -0.18 -18.58 -11.56
CA TYR A 215 -0.12 -18.21 -12.99
C TYR A 215 0.72 -19.17 -13.83
N GLY A 216 1.29 -20.23 -13.23
CA GLY A 216 2.10 -21.22 -13.92
C GLY A 216 3.39 -20.65 -14.50
N ILE A 217 3.96 -19.65 -13.83
CA ILE A 217 5.28 -19.10 -14.19
C ILE A 217 6.34 -20.09 -13.70
N SER A 218 7.34 -20.39 -14.52
CA SER A 218 8.43 -21.27 -14.10
C SER A 218 9.26 -20.63 -12.98
N PHE A 219 9.82 -21.44 -12.09
CA PHE A 219 10.65 -20.92 -11.00
C PHE A 219 11.86 -20.12 -11.50
N ASN A 220 12.44 -20.56 -12.62
CA ASN A 220 13.56 -19.82 -13.25
C ASN A 220 13.13 -18.44 -13.75
N ASP A 221 11.97 -18.32 -14.38
CA ASP A 221 11.44 -17.03 -14.84
C ASP A 221 11.10 -16.10 -13.67
N MET A 222 10.67 -16.66 -12.52
CA MET A 222 10.46 -15.90 -11.30
C MET A 222 11.77 -15.36 -10.74
N LEU A 223 12.84 -16.17 -10.73
CA LEU A 223 14.17 -15.74 -10.30
C LEU A 223 14.74 -14.66 -11.23
N ASP A 224 14.62 -14.83 -12.54
CA ASP A 224 15.07 -13.85 -13.52
C ASP A 224 14.34 -12.51 -13.37
N GLY A 225 13.06 -12.53 -12.99
CA GLY A 225 12.28 -11.33 -12.67
C GLY A 225 12.73 -10.62 -11.39
N MET A 226 13.36 -11.33 -10.44
CA MET A 226 13.91 -10.74 -9.22
C MET A 226 15.31 -10.13 -9.42
N TYR A 227 16.04 -10.58 -10.46
CA TYR A 227 17.38 -10.08 -10.78
C TYR A 227 17.37 -8.80 -11.65
N LYS A 228 16.25 -8.45 -12.25
CA LYS A 228 16.06 -7.24 -13.06
C LYS A 228 15.47 -6.11 -12.24
#